data_c6ed6a152d9ad0e76d8c6c176549a502
#
_entry.id   c6ed6a152d9ad0e76d8c6c176549a502
#
_cell.length_a   1.000
_cell.length_b   1.000
_cell.length_c   1.000
_cell.angle_alpha   90.00
_cell.angle_beta   90.00
_cell.angle_gamma   90.00
#
_symmetry.space_group_name_H-M   'P 1'
#
loop_
_entity.id
_entity.type
_entity.pdbx_description
1 polymer ?
#
loop_
_entity_poly.entity_id
_entity_poly.type
_entity_poly.pdbx_seq_one_letter_code
_entity_poly.pdbx_strand_id
1 'polypeptide(L)'
;MGQILSNPFSAAIVSLLMAIALTAAVRWFARKYNFVAKPKVDRWHRRPTAMLGGAAIYLTVVSIYLIFVPKAPESIIILGAASFLFCIGLVDDLINIKPYQKLIGQLFGATFVVGMGLKLPITGYELIDIWLTIGWIIGITNAINLLDNMDGLAAGISAIAAVSLGLSFLNNGQTAETILVAVFVGTLLGFLVFNFNPASIFMGDCGSMFVGFLLSTSVLLNQTGGRSRGILTILAVPVLVLFVPIFDTTFVTVLRKMWGRKASQGGRDHTSHRLVALGLSERKAVLMLYAFAICAGLLSLAISRLHTLQSLALIGLFTVALAIIGVYLSKVKVYEDREEDLAIRNNAVFAFLVDVSYKRRIFEVFLDAFLITVSYYASYILIFGPLEGSANWNLFVNTLPVLIVLKLSSFLVVGVYRGIWRYTGIDELITYGKGVFLGSGLSVLAILLLYRFLNFSRAVFVADAVILLLAVVGSRTAFRIFRQFLPAGNPADNRRVLIYGAGDGGEMLYRELKNNPALECTAVGFLDDDPLKRDKVIHGLRVYDANGTLPEILASKDIQEILISFKDISPDRLERIKEICREGHVSLRQAQIRIETIDVD
;
A
#
# COMPACT_ATOMS: atom_id res chain seq x y z
N MET A 1 -37.30 4.92 20.15
CA MET A 1 -36.23 5.39 19.26
C MET A 1 -34.87 5.44 19.96
N GLY A 2 -34.75 5.89 21.22
CA GLY A 2 -33.47 5.89 21.96
C GLY A 2 -32.85 4.50 22.22
N GLN A 3 -33.64 3.45 22.39
CA GLN A 3 -33.11 2.08 22.53
C GLN A 3 -32.54 1.46 21.23
N ILE A 4 -32.97 1.92 20.07
CA ILE A 4 -32.48 1.39 18.78
C ILE A 4 -31.05 1.91 18.48
N LEU A 5 -30.75 3.13 18.90
CA LEU A 5 -29.43 3.76 18.63
C LEU A 5 -28.40 3.55 19.76
N SER A 6 -28.78 2.84 20.82
CA SER A 6 -27.83 2.32 21.82
C SER A 6 -26.96 1.18 21.25
N ASN A 7 -27.31 0.63 20.07
CA ASN A 7 -26.50 -0.37 19.37
C ASN A 7 -25.59 0.32 18.31
N PRO A 8 -24.27 0.13 18.35
CA PRO A 8 -23.35 0.73 17.38
C PRO A 8 -23.69 0.42 15.92
N PHE A 9 -24.21 -0.76 15.64
CA PHE A 9 -24.55 -1.17 14.28
C PHE A 9 -25.76 -0.39 13.73
N SER A 10 -26.80 -0.22 14.53
CA SER A 10 -27.97 0.58 14.12
C SER A 10 -27.63 2.08 13.99
N ALA A 11 -26.76 2.60 14.86
CA ALA A 11 -26.24 3.96 14.75
C ALA A 11 -25.48 4.18 13.43
N ALA A 12 -24.63 3.22 13.03
CA ALA A 12 -23.92 3.27 11.77
C ALA A 12 -24.88 3.26 10.56
N ILE A 13 -25.92 2.41 10.57
CA ILE A 13 -26.90 2.35 9.47
C ILE A 13 -27.68 3.67 9.34
N VAL A 14 -28.17 4.21 10.45
CA VAL A 14 -28.92 5.48 10.43
C VAL A 14 -28.04 6.61 9.93
N SER A 15 -26.77 6.67 10.38
CA SER A 15 -25.81 7.67 9.94
C SER A 15 -25.47 7.51 8.45
N LEU A 16 -25.35 6.29 7.95
CA LEU A 16 -25.13 6.01 6.54
C LEU A 16 -26.29 6.54 5.68
N LEU A 17 -27.52 6.22 6.05
CA LEU A 17 -28.70 6.67 5.29
C LEU A 17 -28.84 8.20 5.34
N MET A 18 -28.62 8.81 6.50
CA MET A 18 -28.65 10.26 6.66
C MET A 18 -27.51 10.94 5.85
N ALA A 19 -26.30 10.37 5.86
CA ALA A 19 -25.18 10.88 5.08
C ALA A 19 -25.44 10.81 3.57
N ILE A 20 -26.06 9.72 3.08
CA ILE A 20 -26.48 9.62 1.68
C ILE A 20 -27.45 10.75 1.33
N ALA A 21 -28.48 10.96 2.14
CA ALA A 21 -29.48 12.00 1.91
C ALA A 21 -28.87 13.41 1.95
N LEU A 22 -28.09 13.72 3.00
CA LEU A 22 -27.45 15.03 3.12
C LEU A 22 -26.38 15.28 2.06
N THR A 23 -25.60 14.26 1.68
CA THR A 23 -24.62 14.40 0.59
C THR A 23 -25.32 14.68 -0.74
N ALA A 24 -26.42 14.00 -1.03
CA ALA A 24 -27.22 14.30 -2.22
C ALA A 24 -27.77 15.73 -2.22
N ALA A 25 -28.27 16.20 -1.06
CA ALA A 25 -28.79 17.57 -0.91
C ALA A 25 -27.68 18.62 -1.06
N VAL A 26 -26.54 18.44 -0.38
CA VAL A 26 -25.37 19.36 -0.49
C VAL A 26 -24.83 19.38 -1.92
N ARG A 27 -24.75 18.22 -2.57
CA ARG A 27 -24.33 18.14 -3.98
C ARG A 27 -25.27 18.91 -4.91
N TRP A 28 -26.59 18.79 -4.72
CA TRP A 28 -27.57 19.54 -5.49
C TRP A 28 -27.42 21.04 -5.23
N PHE A 29 -27.31 21.46 -3.97
CA PHE A 29 -27.07 22.85 -3.57
C PHE A 29 -25.80 23.41 -4.19
N ALA A 30 -24.66 22.72 -4.06
CA ALA A 30 -23.39 23.14 -4.58
C ALA A 30 -23.43 23.33 -6.12
N ARG A 31 -24.10 22.44 -6.85
CA ARG A 31 -24.29 22.58 -8.29
C ARG A 31 -25.19 23.76 -8.66
N LYS A 32 -26.29 23.94 -7.92
CA LYS A 32 -27.25 25.04 -8.15
C LYS A 32 -26.61 26.42 -7.96
N TYR A 33 -25.76 26.56 -6.95
CA TYR A 33 -25.09 27.83 -6.62
C TYR A 33 -23.66 27.92 -7.16
N ASN A 34 -23.26 27.01 -8.07
CA ASN A 34 -21.98 27.01 -8.75
C ASN A 34 -20.74 26.87 -7.83
N PHE A 35 -20.91 26.24 -6.65
CA PHE A 35 -19.79 25.82 -5.79
C PHE A 35 -19.17 24.54 -6.36
N VAL A 36 -18.44 24.68 -7.46
CA VAL A 36 -17.84 23.57 -8.21
C VAL A 36 -16.35 23.79 -8.41
N ALA A 37 -15.56 22.75 -8.23
CA ALA A 37 -14.15 22.72 -8.61
C ALA A 37 -14.04 22.62 -10.12
N LYS A 38 -13.50 23.65 -10.77
CA LYS A 38 -13.23 23.63 -12.22
C LYS A 38 -12.01 22.75 -12.52
N PRO A 39 -12.00 22.00 -13.63
CA PRO A 39 -10.84 21.25 -14.05
C PRO A 39 -9.59 22.14 -14.16
N LYS A 40 -8.49 21.71 -13.56
CA LYS A 40 -7.17 22.34 -13.70
C LYS A 40 -6.20 21.31 -14.27
N VAL A 41 -5.16 21.78 -14.99
CA VAL A 41 -4.12 20.92 -15.59
C VAL A 41 -3.44 20.02 -14.55
N ASP A 42 -3.35 20.50 -13.31
CA ASP A 42 -2.69 19.79 -12.19
C ASP A 42 -3.59 18.79 -11.46
N ARG A 43 -4.90 18.67 -11.84
CA ARG A 43 -5.87 17.80 -11.16
C ARG A 43 -6.39 16.72 -12.10
N TRP A 44 -6.77 15.57 -11.53
CA TRP A 44 -7.24 14.40 -12.29
C TRP A 44 -8.65 14.54 -12.85
N HIS A 45 -9.52 15.31 -12.19
CA HIS A 45 -10.91 15.43 -12.61
C HIS A 45 -11.04 16.24 -13.91
N ARG A 46 -11.71 15.63 -14.88
CA ARG A 46 -11.97 16.22 -16.21
C ARG A 46 -13.31 16.95 -16.29
N ARG A 47 -14.15 16.88 -15.24
CA ARG A 47 -15.50 17.48 -15.21
C ARG A 47 -15.64 18.37 -13.98
N PRO A 48 -16.47 19.46 -14.06
CA PRO A 48 -16.79 20.26 -12.88
C PRO A 48 -17.43 19.38 -11.80
N THR A 49 -16.83 19.32 -10.63
CA THR A 49 -17.28 18.47 -9.51
C THR A 49 -17.72 19.35 -8.35
N ALA A 50 -18.87 19.01 -7.73
CA ALA A 50 -19.40 19.75 -6.59
C ALA A 50 -18.39 19.78 -5.43
N MET A 51 -18.33 20.87 -4.68
CA MET A 51 -17.54 21.05 -3.47
C MET A 51 -18.40 20.99 -2.23
N LEU A 52 -17.80 21.22 -1.06
CA LEU A 52 -18.48 21.30 0.25
C LEU A 52 -19.05 19.97 0.76
N GLY A 53 -18.53 18.81 0.31
CA GLY A 53 -18.95 17.50 0.81
C GLY A 53 -18.73 17.32 2.32
N GLY A 54 -17.74 18.01 2.88
CA GLY A 54 -17.48 18.06 4.31
C GLY A 54 -18.66 18.60 5.13
N ALA A 55 -19.49 19.49 4.57
CA ALA A 55 -20.69 19.96 5.24
C ALA A 55 -21.72 18.83 5.46
N ALA A 56 -21.86 17.92 4.50
CA ALA A 56 -22.72 16.75 4.67
C ALA A 56 -22.20 15.80 5.76
N ILE A 57 -20.88 15.56 5.78
CA ILE A 57 -20.22 14.75 6.81
C ILE A 57 -20.44 15.38 8.19
N TYR A 58 -20.11 16.65 8.34
CA TYR A 58 -20.26 17.39 9.59
C TYR A 58 -21.68 17.37 10.12
N LEU A 59 -22.63 17.78 9.29
CA LEU A 59 -24.06 17.83 9.68
C LEU A 59 -24.59 16.46 10.10
N THR A 60 -24.19 15.39 9.40
CA THR A 60 -24.59 14.02 9.77
C THR A 60 -24.04 13.64 11.14
N VAL A 61 -22.72 13.77 11.35
CA VAL A 61 -22.08 13.37 12.62
C VAL A 61 -22.66 14.16 13.78
N VAL A 62 -22.73 15.50 13.66
CA VAL A 62 -23.21 16.36 14.76
C VAL A 62 -24.67 16.11 15.06
N SER A 63 -25.55 16.03 14.06
CA SER A 63 -26.98 15.81 14.27
C SER A 63 -27.24 14.46 14.95
N ILE A 64 -26.63 13.38 14.46
CA ILE A 64 -26.82 12.05 15.06
C ILE A 64 -26.24 12.02 16.48
N TYR A 65 -25.04 12.60 16.68
CA TYR A 65 -24.42 12.67 18.00
C TYR A 65 -25.30 13.41 19.00
N LEU A 66 -25.79 14.63 18.67
CA LEU A 66 -26.58 15.46 19.57
C LEU A 66 -27.91 14.83 19.95
N ILE A 67 -28.53 14.10 19.04
CA ILE A 67 -29.88 13.54 19.25
C ILE A 67 -29.81 12.16 19.92
N PHE A 68 -28.81 11.32 19.56
CA PHE A 68 -28.87 9.88 19.82
C PHE A 68 -27.73 9.30 20.63
N VAL A 69 -26.51 9.92 20.61
CA VAL A 69 -25.36 9.34 21.29
C VAL A 69 -25.30 9.75 22.76
N PRO A 70 -24.98 8.82 23.70
CA PRO A 70 -24.73 9.18 25.07
C PRO A 70 -23.63 10.24 25.19
N LYS A 71 -23.92 11.32 25.92
CA LYS A 71 -23.02 12.48 26.01
C LYS A 71 -21.96 12.24 27.07
N ALA A 72 -20.80 11.71 26.68
CA ALA A 72 -19.59 11.70 27.52
C ALA A 72 -18.90 13.06 27.45
N PRO A 73 -18.37 13.60 28.56
CA PRO A 73 -17.68 14.89 28.56
C PRO A 73 -16.55 14.97 27.51
N GLU A 74 -15.78 13.91 27.39
CA GLU A 74 -14.63 13.81 26.46
C GLU A 74 -15.08 13.90 25.00
N SER A 75 -16.15 13.23 24.65
CA SER A 75 -16.70 13.24 23.28
C SER A 75 -17.31 14.60 22.91
N ILE A 76 -17.87 15.34 23.88
CA ILE A 76 -18.36 16.71 23.67
C ILE A 76 -17.19 17.65 23.38
N ILE A 77 -16.09 17.54 24.16
CA ILE A 77 -14.87 18.34 23.97
C ILE A 77 -14.31 18.10 22.56
N ILE A 78 -14.16 16.84 22.17
CA ILE A 78 -13.66 16.45 20.85
C ILE A 78 -14.56 17.00 19.73
N LEU A 79 -15.85 16.80 19.83
CA LEU A 79 -16.79 17.24 18.79
C LEU A 79 -16.84 18.78 18.70
N GLY A 80 -16.76 19.48 19.82
CA GLY A 80 -16.69 20.95 19.86
C GLY A 80 -15.44 21.47 19.17
N ALA A 81 -14.27 20.92 19.49
CA ALA A 81 -13.02 21.29 18.85
C ALA A 81 -13.00 20.90 17.35
N ALA A 82 -13.54 19.73 16.99
CA ALA A 82 -13.68 19.31 15.58
C ALA A 82 -14.63 20.24 14.81
N SER A 83 -15.71 20.72 15.43
CA SER A 83 -16.62 21.70 14.84
C SER A 83 -15.92 23.04 14.57
N PHE A 84 -15.05 23.47 15.47
CA PHE A 84 -14.22 24.65 15.25
C PHE A 84 -13.29 24.46 14.02
N LEU A 85 -12.65 23.31 13.89
CA LEU A 85 -11.81 22.99 12.73
C LEU A 85 -12.63 22.87 11.43
N PHE A 86 -13.86 22.36 11.50
CA PHE A 86 -14.80 22.40 10.38
C PHE A 86 -15.05 23.83 9.90
N CYS A 87 -15.29 24.77 10.82
CA CYS A 87 -15.51 26.18 10.47
C CYS A 87 -14.28 26.80 9.80
N ILE A 88 -13.06 26.50 10.30
CA ILE A 88 -11.82 26.98 9.66
C ILE A 88 -11.69 26.42 8.25
N GLY A 89 -11.91 25.11 8.08
CA GLY A 89 -11.85 24.48 6.76
C GLY A 89 -12.93 25.02 5.80
N LEU A 90 -14.13 25.33 6.31
CA LEU A 90 -15.18 25.95 5.51
C LEU A 90 -14.78 27.36 5.04
N VAL A 91 -14.18 28.15 5.92
CA VAL A 91 -13.62 29.46 5.57
C VAL A 91 -12.55 29.32 4.48
N ASP A 92 -11.71 28.30 4.58
CA ASP A 92 -10.69 28.02 3.58
C ASP A 92 -11.28 27.62 2.22
N ASP A 93 -12.27 26.74 2.21
CA ASP A 93 -12.98 26.33 0.98
C ASP A 93 -13.64 27.52 0.26
N LEU A 94 -14.04 28.57 1.01
CA LEU A 94 -14.73 29.76 0.48
C LEU A 94 -13.75 30.88 0.08
N ILE A 95 -12.67 31.13 0.85
CA ILE A 95 -11.82 32.33 0.69
C ILE A 95 -10.34 32.01 0.41
N ASN A 96 -9.92 30.75 0.52
CA ASN A 96 -8.53 30.27 0.38
C ASN A 96 -7.58 31.02 1.35
N ILE A 97 -7.57 30.63 2.62
CA ILE A 97 -6.70 31.17 3.65
C ILE A 97 -5.26 30.66 3.51
N LYS A 98 -4.31 31.39 4.11
CA LYS A 98 -2.90 31.01 4.04
C LYS A 98 -2.60 29.78 4.92
N PRO A 99 -1.63 28.90 4.55
CA PRO A 99 -1.32 27.68 5.31
C PRO A 99 -1.04 27.91 6.80
N TYR A 100 -0.36 29.01 7.15
CA TYR A 100 -0.07 29.32 8.57
C TYR A 100 -1.33 29.67 9.37
N GLN A 101 -2.37 30.24 8.74
CA GLN A 101 -3.64 30.54 9.41
C GLN A 101 -4.41 29.24 9.75
N LYS A 102 -4.39 28.26 8.82
CA LYS A 102 -4.90 26.90 9.11
C LYS A 102 -4.15 26.27 10.29
N LEU A 103 -2.82 26.36 10.28
CA LEU A 103 -1.98 25.80 11.35
C LEU A 103 -2.27 26.44 12.71
N ILE A 104 -2.47 27.74 12.78
CA ILE A 104 -2.86 28.44 14.03
C ILE A 104 -4.20 27.91 14.54
N GLY A 105 -5.18 27.72 13.65
CA GLY A 105 -6.46 27.15 14.02
C GLY A 105 -6.36 25.70 14.53
N GLN A 106 -5.57 24.87 13.87
CA GLN A 106 -5.28 23.50 14.32
C GLN A 106 -4.57 23.48 15.68
N LEU A 107 -3.60 24.37 15.87
CA LEU A 107 -2.90 24.53 17.16
C LEU A 107 -3.88 24.93 18.28
N PHE A 108 -4.77 25.87 18.01
CA PHE A 108 -5.79 26.28 19.00
C PHE A 108 -6.72 25.10 19.35
N GLY A 109 -7.27 24.40 18.36
CA GLY A 109 -8.13 23.23 18.61
C GLY A 109 -7.42 22.11 19.36
N ALA A 110 -6.17 21.80 19.00
CA ALA A 110 -5.35 20.80 19.69
C ALA A 110 -5.02 21.21 21.13
N THR A 111 -4.62 22.45 21.35
CA THR A 111 -4.33 22.98 22.69
C THR A 111 -5.59 22.97 23.58
N PHE A 112 -6.75 23.30 23.01
CA PHE A 112 -8.01 23.23 23.74
C PHE A 112 -8.31 21.80 24.22
N VAL A 113 -8.21 20.78 23.34
CA VAL A 113 -8.44 19.37 23.71
C VAL A 113 -7.48 18.90 24.79
N VAL A 114 -6.19 19.25 24.65
CA VAL A 114 -5.16 18.88 25.63
C VAL A 114 -5.35 19.62 26.96
N GLY A 115 -5.72 20.90 26.91
CA GLY A 115 -6.05 21.72 28.10
C GLY A 115 -7.26 21.20 28.88
N MET A 116 -8.20 20.52 28.21
CA MET A 116 -9.34 19.82 28.83
C MET A 116 -8.97 18.43 29.39
N GLY A 117 -7.69 18.05 29.39
CA GLY A 117 -7.17 16.84 30.01
C GLY A 117 -6.99 15.62 29.09
N LEU A 118 -7.33 15.74 27.81
CA LEU A 118 -7.17 14.64 26.85
C LEU A 118 -5.74 14.64 26.28
N LYS A 119 -4.91 13.71 26.72
CA LYS A 119 -3.51 13.59 26.31
C LYS A 119 -3.06 12.12 26.19
N LEU A 120 -2.08 11.88 25.34
CA LEU A 120 -1.41 10.57 25.20
C LEU A 120 -0.34 10.43 26.29
N PRO A 121 -0.45 9.46 27.21
CA PRO A 121 0.55 9.24 28.27
C PRO A 121 1.73 8.43 27.72
N ILE A 122 2.62 9.09 26.96
CA ILE A 122 3.71 8.40 26.22
C ILE A 122 4.97 8.29 27.09
N THR A 123 5.42 9.41 27.69
CA THR A 123 6.73 9.48 28.35
C THR A 123 6.63 9.49 29.88
N GLY A 124 5.43 9.78 30.41
CA GLY A 124 5.21 10.01 31.84
C GLY A 124 5.62 11.39 32.32
N TYR A 125 6.21 12.21 31.43
CA TYR A 125 6.51 13.63 31.71
C TYR A 125 5.41 14.50 31.09
N GLU A 126 4.64 15.16 31.93
CA GLU A 126 3.42 15.87 31.52
C GLU A 126 3.65 16.88 30.39
N LEU A 127 4.70 17.68 30.49
CA LEU A 127 5.01 18.71 29.48
C LEU A 127 5.37 18.09 28.12
N ILE A 128 6.11 16.97 28.13
CA ILE A 128 6.47 16.26 26.90
C ILE A 128 5.24 15.62 26.27
N ASP A 129 4.39 14.99 27.07
CA ASP A 129 3.16 14.33 26.61
C ASP A 129 2.17 15.34 26.01
N ILE A 130 2.09 16.56 26.57
CA ILE A 130 1.33 17.69 26.02
C ILE A 130 1.80 18.01 24.58
N TRP A 131 3.09 18.27 24.41
CA TRP A 131 3.64 18.65 23.10
C TRP A 131 3.56 17.52 22.08
N LEU A 132 3.78 16.28 22.49
CA LEU A 132 3.63 15.12 21.63
C LEU A 132 2.16 14.92 21.19
N THR A 133 1.20 15.16 22.09
CA THR A 133 -0.22 15.06 21.78
C THR A 133 -0.66 16.16 20.82
N ILE A 134 -0.23 17.40 21.04
CA ILE A 134 -0.50 18.51 20.12
C ILE A 134 0.08 18.22 18.72
N GLY A 135 1.33 17.78 18.67
CA GLY A 135 2.00 17.36 17.43
C GLY A 135 1.28 16.23 16.72
N TRP A 136 0.79 15.24 17.47
CA TRP A 136 -0.02 14.15 16.95
C TRP A 136 -1.31 14.64 16.30
N ILE A 137 -2.11 15.43 17.01
CA ILE A 137 -3.40 15.95 16.50
C ILE A 137 -3.18 16.76 15.21
N ILE A 138 -2.24 17.69 15.23
CA ILE A 138 -1.93 18.54 14.07
C ILE A 138 -1.37 17.70 12.91
N GLY A 139 -0.46 16.79 13.21
CA GLY A 139 0.19 15.92 12.21
C GLY A 139 -0.83 15.05 11.47
N ILE A 140 -1.71 14.39 12.20
CA ILE A 140 -2.74 13.53 11.61
C ILE A 140 -3.80 14.35 10.86
N THR A 141 -4.23 15.48 11.41
CA THR A 141 -5.18 16.38 10.73
C THR A 141 -4.64 16.81 9.37
N ASN A 142 -3.37 17.23 9.31
CA ASN A 142 -2.73 17.58 8.05
C ASN A 142 -2.50 16.37 7.14
N ALA A 143 -2.17 15.20 7.69
CA ALA A 143 -1.97 13.99 6.90
C ALA A 143 -3.26 13.55 6.19
N ILE A 144 -4.41 13.61 6.86
CA ILE A 144 -5.71 13.32 6.23
C ILE A 144 -6.08 14.39 5.19
N ASN A 145 -5.81 15.67 5.48
CA ASN A 145 -6.04 16.75 4.53
C ASN A 145 -5.19 16.60 3.25
N LEU A 146 -3.91 16.22 3.39
CA LEU A 146 -3.04 15.92 2.24
C LEU A 146 -3.44 14.64 1.49
N LEU A 147 -4.03 13.67 2.18
CA LEU A 147 -4.50 12.42 1.58
C LEU A 147 -5.77 12.64 0.73
N ASP A 148 -6.50 13.75 0.90
CA ASP A 148 -7.66 14.11 0.05
C ASP A 148 -7.23 14.61 -1.34
N ASN A 149 -6.31 13.89 -1.96
CA ASN A 149 -5.73 14.18 -3.28
C ASN A 149 -6.31 13.32 -4.41
N MET A 150 -7.07 12.25 -4.09
CA MET A 150 -7.74 11.35 -5.04
C MET A 150 -9.15 10.99 -4.59
N ASP A 151 -10.02 10.73 -5.56
CA ASP A 151 -11.43 10.36 -5.36
C ASP A 151 -11.57 9.17 -4.41
N GLY A 152 -12.28 9.38 -3.30
CA GLY A 152 -12.58 8.37 -2.29
C GLY A 152 -11.44 8.02 -1.34
N LEU A 153 -10.21 8.49 -1.59
CA LEU A 153 -9.04 8.04 -0.83
C LEU A 153 -9.13 8.42 0.65
N ALA A 154 -9.26 9.71 0.96
CA ALA A 154 -9.32 10.18 2.35
C ALA A 154 -10.53 9.63 3.10
N ALA A 155 -11.72 9.65 2.49
CA ALA A 155 -12.94 9.13 3.11
C ALA A 155 -12.85 7.63 3.42
N GLY A 156 -12.35 6.82 2.47
CA GLY A 156 -12.27 5.37 2.66
C GLY A 156 -11.19 4.95 3.65
N ILE A 157 -9.99 5.55 3.60
CA ILE A 157 -8.93 5.29 4.59
C ILE A 157 -9.40 5.68 5.99
N SER A 158 -10.06 6.84 6.13
CA SER A 158 -10.61 7.29 7.41
C SER A 158 -11.73 6.36 7.93
N ALA A 159 -12.57 5.81 7.03
CA ALA A 159 -13.58 4.83 7.40
C ALA A 159 -12.94 3.52 7.91
N ILE A 160 -11.92 3.01 7.24
CA ILE A 160 -11.18 1.80 7.65
C ILE A 160 -10.50 2.03 9.00
N ALA A 161 -9.85 3.18 9.20
CA ALA A 161 -9.23 3.56 10.46
C ALA A 161 -10.26 3.66 11.59
N ALA A 162 -11.41 4.28 11.32
CA ALA A 162 -12.50 4.39 12.28
C ALA A 162 -13.09 3.01 12.64
N VAL A 163 -13.27 2.09 11.68
CA VAL A 163 -13.68 0.70 11.97
C VAL A 163 -12.70 0.02 12.91
N SER A 164 -11.40 0.12 12.64
CA SER A 164 -10.35 -0.49 13.46
C SER A 164 -10.38 0.07 14.89
N LEU A 165 -10.55 1.38 15.03
CA LEU A 165 -10.67 2.06 16.32
C LEU A 165 -11.96 1.64 17.06
N GLY A 166 -13.09 1.57 16.35
CA GLY A 166 -14.37 1.12 16.90
C GLY A 166 -14.33 -0.32 17.43
N LEU A 167 -13.64 -1.21 16.71
CA LEU A 167 -13.41 -2.58 17.17
C LEU A 167 -12.50 -2.61 18.41
N SER A 168 -11.52 -1.70 18.50
CA SER A 168 -10.70 -1.56 19.71
C SER A 168 -11.53 -1.10 20.90
N PHE A 169 -12.38 -0.10 20.75
CA PHE A 169 -13.31 0.38 21.80
C PHE A 169 -14.27 -0.72 22.23
N LEU A 170 -14.84 -1.45 21.28
CA LEU A 170 -15.76 -2.56 21.57
C LEU A 170 -15.06 -3.65 22.41
N ASN A 171 -13.84 -4.02 22.07
CA ASN A 171 -13.04 -5.00 22.83
C ASN A 171 -12.70 -4.50 24.24
N ASN A 172 -12.62 -3.19 24.45
CA ASN A 172 -12.33 -2.57 25.73
C ASN A 172 -13.61 -2.24 26.55
N GLY A 173 -14.81 -2.57 26.02
CA GLY A 173 -16.07 -2.29 26.69
C GLY A 173 -16.52 -0.82 26.69
N GLN A 174 -15.88 0.01 25.85
CA GLN A 174 -16.16 1.46 25.72
C GLN A 174 -17.36 1.70 24.80
N THR A 175 -18.56 1.55 25.33
CA THR A 175 -19.81 1.57 24.51
C THR A 175 -20.09 2.94 23.90
N ALA A 176 -19.90 4.03 24.66
CA ALA A 176 -20.22 5.39 24.17
C ALA A 176 -19.29 5.79 23.01
N GLU A 177 -17.98 5.51 23.14
CA GLU A 177 -16.97 5.77 22.13
C GLU A 177 -17.18 4.89 20.89
N THR A 178 -17.60 3.63 21.11
CA THR A 178 -17.95 2.71 20.02
C THR A 178 -19.12 3.25 19.20
N ILE A 179 -20.16 3.81 19.84
CA ILE A 179 -21.31 4.40 19.14
C ILE A 179 -20.88 5.65 18.38
N LEU A 180 -20.08 6.55 18.99
CA LEU A 180 -19.57 7.74 18.33
C LEU A 180 -18.81 7.39 17.03
N VAL A 181 -17.90 6.43 17.13
CA VAL A 181 -17.11 5.99 15.97
C VAL A 181 -17.96 5.23 14.95
N ALA A 182 -18.98 4.49 15.37
CA ALA A 182 -19.93 3.83 14.47
C ALA A 182 -20.75 4.85 13.66
N VAL A 183 -21.19 5.94 14.28
CA VAL A 183 -21.83 7.08 13.60
C VAL A 183 -20.88 7.66 12.55
N PHE A 184 -19.62 7.84 12.91
CA PHE A 184 -18.60 8.36 12.01
C PHE A 184 -18.34 7.43 10.82
N VAL A 185 -18.22 6.11 11.06
CA VAL A 185 -18.09 5.09 10.00
C VAL A 185 -19.28 5.13 9.04
N GLY A 186 -20.50 5.10 9.55
CA GLY A 186 -21.70 5.17 8.72
C GLY A 186 -21.72 6.43 7.86
N THR A 187 -21.36 7.57 8.46
CA THR A 187 -21.28 8.86 7.76
C THR A 187 -20.27 8.83 6.61
N LEU A 188 -19.06 8.34 6.86
CA LEU A 188 -18.01 8.26 5.82
C LEU A 188 -18.39 7.30 4.71
N LEU A 189 -18.99 6.16 5.03
CA LEU A 189 -19.46 5.20 4.01
C LEU A 189 -20.60 5.79 3.18
N GLY A 190 -21.54 6.52 3.78
CA GLY A 190 -22.61 7.21 3.05
C GLY A 190 -22.09 8.30 2.13
N PHE A 191 -21.09 9.07 2.57
CA PHE A 191 -20.40 10.06 1.74
C PHE A 191 -19.63 9.41 0.59
N LEU A 192 -18.97 8.28 0.84
CA LEU A 192 -18.17 7.54 -0.12
C LEU A 192 -18.98 7.07 -1.33
N VAL A 193 -20.28 6.82 -1.19
CA VAL A 193 -21.17 6.50 -2.33
C VAL A 193 -21.10 7.56 -3.43
N PHE A 194 -20.88 8.83 -3.08
CA PHE A 194 -20.79 9.95 -4.02
C PHE A 194 -19.38 10.42 -4.31
N ASN A 195 -18.43 10.10 -3.42
CA ASN A 195 -17.03 10.52 -3.51
C ASN A 195 -16.10 9.47 -4.11
N PHE A 196 -16.52 8.17 -4.18
CA PHE A 196 -15.70 7.14 -4.84
C PHE A 196 -15.58 7.40 -6.35
N ASN A 197 -14.43 7.05 -6.92
CA ASN A 197 -14.09 7.33 -8.32
C ASN A 197 -15.07 6.72 -9.34
N PRO A 198 -15.67 7.50 -10.27
CA PRO A 198 -15.49 8.95 -10.45
C PRO A 198 -16.33 9.77 -9.46
N ALA A 199 -15.68 10.64 -8.69
CA ALA A 199 -16.36 11.43 -7.67
C ALA A 199 -17.37 12.42 -8.27
N SER A 200 -18.52 12.55 -7.63
CA SER A 200 -19.57 13.53 -7.98
C SER A 200 -19.62 14.72 -7.03
N ILE A 201 -18.90 14.63 -5.89
CA ILE A 201 -18.68 15.66 -4.88
C ILE A 201 -17.33 15.44 -4.20
N PHE A 202 -16.58 16.51 -3.91
CA PHE A 202 -15.34 16.50 -3.15
C PHE A 202 -15.59 16.84 -1.68
N MET A 203 -14.73 16.28 -0.82
CA MET A 203 -14.80 16.50 0.61
C MET A 203 -14.50 17.95 0.98
N GLY A 204 -13.47 18.52 0.38
CA GLY A 204 -12.95 19.87 0.68
C GLY A 204 -12.18 19.94 1.99
N ASP A 205 -11.60 21.13 2.22
CA ASP A 205 -10.81 21.37 3.43
C ASP A 205 -11.67 21.34 4.71
N CYS A 206 -12.93 21.78 4.63
CA CYS A 206 -13.87 21.66 5.74
C CYS A 206 -14.10 20.21 6.19
N GLY A 207 -14.18 19.28 5.22
CA GLY A 207 -14.38 17.87 5.53
C GLY A 207 -13.11 17.19 5.99
N SER A 208 -12.01 17.35 5.27
CA SER A 208 -10.75 16.67 5.58
C SER A 208 -10.15 17.12 6.92
N MET A 209 -10.24 18.41 7.27
CA MET A 209 -9.82 18.90 8.58
C MET A 209 -10.72 18.38 9.70
N PHE A 210 -12.04 18.36 9.51
CA PHE A 210 -12.98 17.78 10.48
C PHE A 210 -12.71 16.29 10.71
N VAL A 211 -12.61 15.52 9.63
CA VAL A 211 -12.38 14.07 9.67
C VAL A 211 -11.02 13.75 10.31
N GLY A 212 -9.96 14.45 9.91
CA GLY A 212 -8.62 14.25 10.45
C GLY A 212 -8.53 14.59 11.93
N PHE A 213 -9.14 15.70 12.34
CA PHE A 213 -9.18 16.11 13.75
C PHE A 213 -10.01 15.15 14.60
N LEU A 214 -11.21 14.79 14.16
CA LEU A 214 -12.06 13.84 14.87
C LEU A 214 -11.37 12.49 15.04
N LEU A 215 -10.72 12.00 14.00
CA LEU A 215 -10.01 10.71 14.03
C LEU A 215 -8.78 10.73 14.93
N SER A 216 -7.95 11.80 14.83
CA SER A 216 -6.75 11.95 15.65
C SER A 216 -7.06 12.08 17.15
N THR A 217 -8.15 12.77 17.49
CA THR A 217 -8.58 12.97 18.87
C THR A 217 -9.36 11.78 19.41
N SER A 218 -10.12 11.05 18.58
CA SER A 218 -10.79 9.81 19.00
C SER A 218 -9.82 8.74 19.49
N VAL A 219 -8.58 8.74 18.97
CA VAL A 219 -7.52 7.86 19.48
C VAL A 219 -7.19 8.13 20.95
N LEU A 220 -7.32 9.37 21.43
CA LEU A 220 -7.07 9.76 22.83
C LEU A 220 -8.10 9.14 23.79
N LEU A 221 -9.29 8.77 23.28
CA LEU A 221 -10.33 8.11 24.05
C LEU A 221 -10.04 6.62 24.30
N ASN A 222 -9.07 6.05 23.57
CA ASN A 222 -8.73 4.64 23.71
C ASN A 222 -8.02 4.41 25.06
N GLN A 223 -8.82 4.32 26.12
CA GLN A 223 -8.33 3.92 27.43
C GLN A 223 -7.97 2.45 27.36
N THR A 224 -6.73 2.14 27.05
CA THR A 224 -6.18 0.81 27.21
C THR A 224 -6.21 0.50 28.71
N GLY A 225 -7.30 -0.12 29.14
CA GLY A 225 -7.52 -0.52 30.53
C GLY A 225 -6.40 -1.45 30.98
N GLY A 226 -5.70 -1.04 32.03
CA GLY A 226 -4.79 -1.91 32.72
C GLY A 226 -3.32 -1.43 32.78
N ARG A 227 -2.89 -1.21 33.98
CA ARG A 227 -1.61 -0.74 34.53
C ARG A 227 -0.30 -1.33 34.02
N SER A 228 -0.23 -2.04 32.89
CA SER A 228 0.99 -2.80 32.54
C SER A 228 1.30 -2.93 31.05
N ARG A 229 0.78 -2.06 30.19
CA ARG A 229 1.20 -2.08 28.76
C ARG A 229 2.27 -1.03 28.55
N GLY A 230 3.46 -1.48 28.10
CA GLY A 230 4.60 -0.61 27.79
C GLY A 230 4.26 0.46 26.73
N ILE A 231 5.02 1.54 26.72
CA ILE A 231 4.95 2.68 25.79
C ILE A 231 4.70 2.26 24.32
N LEU A 232 5.27 1.13 23.93
CA LEU A 232 5.15 0.60 22.58
C LEU A 232 3.71 0.25 22.19
N THR A 233 2.92 -0.35 23.10
CA THR A 233 1.53 -0.73 22.81
C THR A 233 0.63 0.49 22.75
N ILE A 234 0.93 1.54 23.53
CA ILE A 234 0.20 2.81 23.54
C ILE A 234 0.36 3.54 22.20
N LEU A 235 1.56 3.51 21.61
CA LEU A 235 1.85 4.18 20.33
C LEU A 235 1.56 3.32 19.10
N ALA A 236 1.78 2.01 19.19
CA ALA A 236 1.66 1.12 18.04
C ALA A 236 0.23 1.08 17.47
N VAL A 237 -0.78 1.00 18.35
CA VAL A 237 -2.19 0.94 17.92
C VAL A 237 -2.60 2.19 17.14
N PRO A 238 -2.42 3.43 17.66
CA PRO A 238 -2.70 4.65 16.92
C PRO A 238 -1.96 4.77 15.60
N VAL A 239 -0.65 4.46 15.61
CA VAL A 239 0.20 4.56 14.42
C VAL A 239 -0.22 3.56 13.35
N LEU A 240 -0.59 2.34 13.72
CA LEU A 240 -1.08 1.34 12.78
C LEU A 240 -2.47 1.66 12.24
N VAL A 241 -3.38 2.11 13.08
CA VAL A 241 -4.74 2.51 12.64
C VAL A 241 -4.65 3.66 11.63
N LEU A 242 -3.76 4.62 11.84
CA LEU A 242 -3.55 5.78 10.97
C LEU A 242 -2.32 5.63 10.06
N PHE A 243 -1.94 4.39 9.80
CA PHE A 243 -0.72 4.06 9.09
C PHE A 243 -0.61 4.73 7.71
N VAL A 244 -1.65 4.62 6.85
CA VAL A 244 -1.57 5.12 5.47
C VAL A 244 -1.36 6.65 5.43
N PRO A 245 -2.11 7.48 6.17
CA PRO A 245 -1.84 8.92 6.23
C PRO A 245 -0.43 9.25 6.73
N ILE A 246 0.04 8.55 7.78
CA ILE A 246 1.37 8.78 8.35
C ILE A 246 2.45 8.40 7.34
N PHE A 247 2.33 7.24 6.72
CA PHE A 247 3.29 6.76 5.72
C PHE A 247 3.36 7.69 4.51
N ASP A 248 2.22 8.05 3.91
CA ASP A 248 2.18 8.91 2.74
C ASP A 248 2.82 10.28 3.02
N THR A 249 2.42 10.93 4.11
CA THR A 249 2.94 12.25 4.48
C THR A 249 4.44 12.21 4.80
N THR A 250 4.89 11.20 5.55
CA THR A 250 6.31 11.02 5.90
C THR A 250 7.13 10.72 4.65
N PHE A 251 6.65 9.81 3.81
CA PHE A 251 7.30 9.42 2.56
C PHE A 251 7.49 10.62 1.63
N VAL A 252 6.44 11.38 1.37
CA VAL A 252 6.49 12.58 0.52
C VAL A 252 7.41 13.64 1.12
N THR A 253 7.33 13.88 2.43
CA THR A 253 8.16 14.88 3.11
C THR A 253 9.65 14.52 3.02
N VAL A 254 10.00 13.25 3.24
CA VAL A 254 11.37 12.74 3.13
C VAL A 254 11.86 12.90 1.70
N LEU A 255 11.09 12.46 0.70
CA LEU A 255 11.48 12.57 -0.70
C LEU A 255 11.65 14.03 -1.14
N ARG A 256 10.74 14.94 -0.77
CA ARG A 256 10.87 16.37 -1.08
C ARG A 256 12.13 16.96 -0.49
N LYS A 257 12.44 16.67 0.79
CA LYS A 257 13.70 17.09 1.41
C LYS A 257 14.94 16.55 0.69
N MET A 258 14.89 15.29 0.28
CA MET A 258 15.97 14.65 -0.47
C MET A 258 16.18 15.30 -1.83
N TRP A 259 15.15 15.76 -2.48
CA TRP A 259 15.19 16.45 -3.78
C TRP A 259 15.36 17.98 -3.66
N GLY A 260 15.65 18.49 -2.45
CA GLY A 260 15.84 19.93 -2.22
C GLY A 260 14.56 20.77 -2.38
N ARG A 261 13.38 20.13 -2.40
CA ARG A 261 12.08 20.79 -2.52
C ARG A 261 11.52 21.15 -1.14
N LYS A 262 10.71 22.20 -1.09
CA LYS A 262 10.02 22.58 0.16
C LYS A 262 8.95 21.53 0.50
N ALA A 263 8.92 21.07 1.75
CA ALA A 263 7.94 20.08 2.22
C ALA A 263 6.47 20.55 2.02
N SER A 264 6.22 21.86 2.07
CA SER A 264 4.91 22.49 1.90
C SER A 264 4.49 22.75 0.45
N GLN A 265 5.33 22.42 -0.53
CA GLN A 265 5.00 22.61 -1.93
C GLN A 265 4.00 21.56 -2.39
N GLY A 266 2.85 21.96 -2.95
CA GLY A 266 1.90 21.03 -3.56
C GLY A 266 2.53 20.29 -4.74
N GLY A 267 2.16 19.01 -4.96
CA GLY A 267 2.70 18.23 -6.07
C GLY A 267 2.02 16.88 -6.23
N ARG A 268 2.34 16.19 -7.34
CA ARG A 268 1.82 14.85 -7.68
C ARG A 268 2.72 13.72 -7.16
N ASP A 269 3.43 13.91 -6.07
CA ASP A 269 4.46 13.03 -5.53
C ASP A 269 4.00 12.09 -4.40
N HIS A 270 2.70 12.14 -4.06
CA HIS A 270 2.07 11.24 -3.10
C HIS A 270 2.09 9.77 -3.55
N THR A 271 2.02 8.85 -2.60
CA THR A 271 2.00 7.40 -2.88
C THR A 271 0.90 7.00 -3.87
N SER A 272 -0.27 7.61 -3.75
CA SER A 272 -1.40 7.43 -4.66
C SER A 272 -1.05 7.79 -6.12
N HIS A 273 -0.40 8.94 -6.34
CA HIS A 273 0.01 9.39 -7.66
C HIS A 273 1.12 8.53 -8.26
N ARG A 274 2.06 8.05 -7.42
CA ARG A 274 3.13 7.12 -7.85
C ARG A 274 2.59 5.77 -8.27
N LEU A 275 1.56 5.26 -7.60
CA LEU A 275 0.87 4.03 -8.00
C LEU A 275 0.20 4.19 -9.38
N VAL A 276 -0.39 5.36 -9.66
CA VAL A 276 -0.95 5.65 -10.98
C VAL A 276 0.14 5.81 -12.04
N ALA A 277 1.26 6.47 -11.72
CA ALA A 277 2.41 6.58 -12.61
C ALA A 277 3.05 5.22 -12.95
N LEU A 278 2.86 4.20 -12.09
CA LEU A 278 3.19 2.80 -12.37
C LEU A 278 2.20 2.11 -13.33
N GLY A 279 1.14 2.81 -13.78
CA GLY A 279 0.13 2.29 -14.72
C GLY A 279 -1.10 1.68 -14.06
N LEU A 280 -1.30 1.83 -12.76
CA LEU A 280 -2.56 1.47 -12.12
C LEU A 280 -3.63 2.51 -12.45
N SER A 281 -4.88 2.07 -12.66
CA SER A 281 -5.99 3.01 -12.69
C SER A 281 -6.20 3.64 -11.32
N GLU A 282 -6.74 4.86 -11.25
CA GLU A 282 -7.03 5.56 -9.99
C GLU A 282 -7.80 4.68 -9.00
N ARG A 283 -8.84 3.96 -9.46
CA ARG A 283 -9.61 3.01 -8.63
C ARG A 283 -8.73 1.91 -8.02
N LYS A 284 -7.83 1.31 -8.84
CA LYS A 284 -6.95 0.24 -8.35
C LYS A 284 -5.92 0.76 -7.36
N ALA A 285 -5.39 1.96 -7.57
CA ALA A 285 -4.46 2.61 -6.64
C ALA A 285 -5.13 2.87 -5.27
N VAL A 286 -6.35 3.40 -5.26
CA VAL A 286 -7.13 3.64 -4.04
C VAL A 286 -7.46 2.32 -3.33
N LEU A 287 -7.94 1.29 -4.05
CA LEU A 287 -8.24 -0.03 -3.46
C LEU A 287 -6.99 -0.72 -2.88
N MET A 288 -5.82 -0.52 -3.49
CA MET A 288 -4.56 -1.03 -2.96
C MET A 288 -4.19 -0.35 -1.64
N LEU A 289 -4.36 0.97 -1.54
CA LEU A 289 -4.14 1.70 -0.29
C LEU A 289 -5.18 1.32 0.78
N TYR A 290 -6.42 1.01 0.41
CA TYR A 290 -7.41 0.43 1.33
C TYR A 290 -6.96 -0.93 1.86
N ALA A 291 -6.44 -1.80 1.01
CA ALA A 291 -5.91 -3.10 1.45
C ALA A 291 -4.77 -2.93 2.46
N PHE A 292 -3.84 -2.00 2.24
CA PHE A 292 -2.81 -1.67 3.24
C PHE A 292 -3.38 -1.15 4.55
N ALA A 293 -4.38 -0.28 4.50
CA ALA A 293 -5.04 0.22 5.71
C ALA A 293 -5.76 -0.90 6.48
N ILE A 294 -6.43 -1.82 5.78
CA ILE A 294 -7.09 -2.99 6.39
C ILE A 294 -6.04 -3.89 7.05
N CYS A 295 -4.95 -4.21 6.37
CA CYS A 295 -3.86 -5.02 6.93
C CYS A 295 -3.28 -4.36 8.20
N ALA A 296 -3.02 -3.05 8.16
CA ALA A 296 -2.53 -2.31 9.32
C ALA A 296 -3.54 -2.28 10.48
N GLY A 297 -4.84 -2.12 10.18
CA GLY A 297 -5.91 -2.18 11.15
C GLY A 297 -6.05 -3.56 11.81
N LEU A 298 -5.99 -4.64 11.03
CA LEU A 298 -5.99 -6.01 11.54
C LEU A 298 -4.76 -6.28 12.41
N LEU A 299 -3.59 -5.80 12.00
CA LEU A 299 -2.37 -5.89 12.78
C LEU A 299 -2.50 -5.14 14.12
N SER A 300 -3.08 -3.94 14.11
CA SER A 300 -3.39 -3.16 15.33
C SER A 300 -4.25 -3.96 16.33
N LEU A 301 -5.30 -4.63 15.82
CA LEU A 301 -6.17 -5.49 16.65
C LEU A 301 -5.43 -6.74 17.16
N ALA A 302 -4.57 -7.35 16.35
CA ALA A 302 -3.78 -8.50 16.74
C ALA A 302 -2.78 -8.13 17.85
N ILE A 303 -2.06 -7.02 17.72
CA ILE A 303 -1.07 -6.53 18.69
C ILE A 303 -1.70 -6.31 20.07
N SER A 304 -2.97 -5.87 20.13
CA SER A 304 -3.65 -5.69 21.42
C SER A 304 -3.86 -6.99 22.19
N ARG A 305 -3.75 -8.16 21.55
CA ARG A 305 -3.94 -9.50 22.13
C ARG A 305 -2.64 -10.29 22.27
N LEU A 306 -1.53 -9.81 21.70
CA LEU A 306 -0.24 -10.49 21.68
C LEU A 306 0.68 -9.98 22.79
N HIS A 307 1.66 -10.80 23.13
CA HIS A 307 2.73 -10.40 24.05
C HIS A 307 3.68 -9.39 23.38
N THR A 308 4.40 -8.61 24.21
CA THR A 308 5.26 -7.50 23.77
C THR A 308 6.25 -7.89 22.66
N LEU A 309 6.91 -9.06 22.79
CA LEU A 309 7.90 -9.51 21.81
C LEU A 309 7.26 -9.88 20.46
N GLN A 310 6.11 -10.56 20.49
CA GLN A 310 5.35 -10.90 19.29
C GLN A 310 4.86 -9.64 18.56
N SER A 311 4.41 -8.66 19.34
CA SER A 311 4.00 -7.35 18.83
C SER A 311 5.16 -6.62 18.17
N LEU A 312 6.34 -6.62 18.80
CA LEU A 312 7.57 -6.04 18.24
C LEU A 312 7.99 -6.72 16.92
N ALA A 313 7.94 -8.04 16.89
CA ALA A 313 8.28 -8.80 15.68
C ALA A 313 7.34 -8.48 14.51
N LEU A 314 6.03 -8.42 14.76
CA LEU A 314 5.05 -8.08 13.75
C LEU A 314 5.16 -6.63 13.28
N ILE A 315 5.38 -5.67 14.19
CA ILE A 315 5.62 -4.27 13.84
C ILE A 315 6.90 -4.16 13.01
N GLY A 316 7.96 -4.85 13.41
CA GLY A 316 9.23 -4.90 12.67
C GLY A 316 9.04 -5.43 11.25
N LEU A 317 8.35 -6.57 11.10
CA LEU A 317 8.03 -7.15 9.79
C LEU A 317 7.23 -6.17 8.91
N PHE A 318 6.20 -5.58 9.47
CA PHE A 318 5.36 -4.62 8.76
C PHE A 318 6.18 -3.39 8.34
N THR A 319 7.01 -2.85 9.25
CA THR A 319 7.88 -1.69 8.95
C THR A 319 8.89 -2.00 7.84
N VAL A 320 9.48 -3.20 7.86
CA VAL A 320 10.40 -3.65 6.81
C VAL A 320 9.68 -3.77 5.47
N ALA A 321 8.49 -4.40 5.43
CA ALA A 321 7.69 -4.50 4.21
C ALA A 321 7.39 -3.12 3.61
N LEU A 322 7.09 -2.15 4.46
CA LEU A 322 6.80 -0.78 4.06
C LEU A 322 8.03 -0.01 3.59
N ALA A 323 9.18 -0.21 4.24
CA ALA A 323 10.43 0.37 3.79
C ALA A 323 10.77 -0.11 2.37
N ILE A 324 10.51 -1.38 2.05
CA ILE A 324 10.69 -1.94 0.71
C ILE A 324 9.75 -1.26 -0.29
N ILE A 325 8.47 -1.15 0.06
CA ILE A 325 7.47 -0.49 -0.79
C ILE A 325 7.84 0.97 -1.00
N GLY A 326 8.25 1.69 0.05
CA GLY A 326 8.70 3.07 -0.02
C GLY A 326 9.91 3.25 -0.94
N VAL A 327 10.95 2.41 -0.79
CA VAL A 327 12.13 2.42 -1.67
C VAL A 327 11.74 2.11 -3.12
N TYR A 328 10.81 1.19 -3.34
CA TYR A 328 10.32 0.91 -4.69
C TYR A 328 9.58 2.11 -5.29
N LEU A 329 8.65 2.70 -4.55
CA LEU A 329 7.89 3.86 -4.98
C LEU A 329 8.78 5.11 -5.18
N SER A 330 9.87 5.27 -4.42
CA SER A 330 10.78 6.41 -4.58
C SER A 330 11.46 6.47 -5.96
N LYS A 331 11.59 5.32 -6.64
CA LYS A 331 12.17 5.22 -7.98
C LYS A 331 11.22 5.56 -9.12
N VAL A 332 9.94 5.74 -8.83
CA VAL A 332 8.94 6.06 -9.84
C VAL A 332 9.06 7.54 -10.20
N LYS A 333 9.45 7.84 -11.43
CA LYS A 333 9.51 9.22 -11.94
C LYS A 333 8.10 9.78 -12.09
N VAL A 334 7.85 10.92 -11.49
CA VAL A 334 6.55 11.63 -11.52
C VAL A 334 6.68 13.00 -12.18
N TYR A 335 7.91 13.49 -12.35
CA TYR A 335 8.24 14.77 -12.98
C TYR A 335 9.18 14.58 -14.17
N GLU A 336 9.19 15.51 -15.13
CA GLU A 336 10.07 15.49 -16.31
C GLU A 336 11.56 15.62 -15.93
N ASP A 337 12.42 14.96 -16.70
CA ASP A 337 13.82 14.58 -16.38
C ASP A 337 14.80 15.70 -15.95
N ARG A 338 14.54 16.96 -16.25
CA ARG A 338 15.53 18.04 -16.02
C ARG A 338 15.75 18.47 -14.57
N GLU A 339 14.77 18.27 -13.71
CA GLU A 339 14.87 18.69 -12.30
C GLU A 339 15.32 17.56 -11.36
N GLU A 340 15.08 16.30 -11.71
CA GLU A 340 15.45 15.14 -10.89
C GLU A 340 16.95 14.80 -10.99
N ASP A 341 17.56 14.90 -12.16
CA ASP A 341 18.98 14.52 -12.37
C ASP A 341 19.98 15.44 -11.65
N LEU A 342 19.66 16.73 -11.48
CA LEU A 342 20.53 17.68 -10.77
C LEU A 342 20.47 17.50 -9.24
N ALA A 343 19.35 17.08 -8.69
CA ALA A 343 19.17 16.86 -7.24
C ALA A 343 19.82 15.54 -6.78
N ILE A 344 19.82 14.51 -7.64
CA ILE A 344 20.42 13.20 -7.38
C ILE A 344 21.93 13.31 -7.20
N ARG A 345 22.56 14.21 -7.90
CA ARG A 345 24.04 14.34 -7.97
C ARG A 345 24.67 14.95 -6.71
N ASN A 346 23.90 15.68 -5.88
CA ASN A 346 24.45 16.49 -4.77
C ASN A 346 24.08 16.01 -3.36
N ASN A 347 23.36 14.91 -3.17
CA ASN A 347 22.86 14.55 -1.85
C ASN A 347 23.40 13.19 -1.37
N ALA A 348 24.31 13.22 -0.38
CA ALA A 348 24.95 12.04 0.21
C ALA A 348 23.95 11.00 0.77
N VAL A 349 22.78 11.44 1.25
CA VAL A 349 21.70 10.55 1.76
C VAL A 349 20.98 9.84 0.61
N PHE A 350 20.80 10.53 -0.52
CA PHE A 350 20.22 9.90 -1.73
C PHE A 350 21.21 8.93 -2.37
N ALA A 351 22.49 9.32 -2.48
CA ALA A 351 23.56 8.41 -2.89
C ALA A 351 23.63 7.18 -1.98
N PHE A 352 23.43 7.35 -0.66
CA PHE A 352 23.35 6.25 0.30
C PHE A 352 22.11 5.38 0.08
N LEU A 353 20.91 5.95 -0.17
CA LEU A 353 19.67 5.18 -0.42
C LEU A 353 19.65 4.54 -1.80
N VAL A 354 20.23 5.17 -2.81
CA VAL A 354 20.50 4.57 -4.13
C VAL A 354 21.57 3.49 -4.00
N ASP A 355 22.60 3.71 -3.18
CA ASP A 355 23.64 2.75 -2.86
C ASP A 355 23.11 1.60 -1.97
N VAL A 356 22.14 1.84 -1.06
CA VAL A 356 21.38 0.79 -0.37
C VAL A 356 20.54 -0.04 -1.34
N SER A 357 20.03 0.57 -2.40
CA SER A 357 19.42 -0.15 -3.53
C SER A 357 20.44 -0.98 -4.33
N TYR A 358 21.69 -0.53 -4.39
CA TYR A 358 22.84 -1.30 -4.91
C TYR A 358 23.34 -2.32 -3.86
N LYS A 359 23.21 -2.01 -2.56
CA LYS A 359 23.42 -2.92 -1.42
C LYS A 359 22.19 -3.76 -1.11
N ARG A 360 21.39 -4.09 -2.11
CA ARG A 360 20.27 -5.06 -2.05
C ARG A 360 20.62 -6.31 -1.22
N ARG A 361 21.86 -6.75 -1.29
CA ARG A 361 22.36 -7.90 -0.53
C ARG A 361 22.34 -7.71 0.98
N ILE A 362 22.61 -6.50 1.48
CA ILE A 362 22.54 -6.21 2.93
C ILE A 362 21.09 -6.34 3.39
N PHE A 363 20.15 -5.78 2.64
CA PHE A 363 18.72 -5.92 2.93
C PHE A 363 18.27 -7.39 2.91
N GLU A 364 18.71 -8.16 1.91
CA GLU A 364 18.41 -9.60 1.80
C GLU A 364 18.90 -10.36 3.04
N VAL A 365 20.09 -10.05 3.52
CA VAL A 365 20.66 -10.67 4.74
C VAL A 365 19.87 -10.32 6.00
N PHE A 366 19.47 -9.05 6.17
CA PHE A 366 18.63 -8.64 7.30
C PHE A 366 17.24 -9.28 7.26
N LEU A 367 16.62 -9.35 6.08
CA LEU A 367 15.34 -10.04 5.91
C LEU A 367 15.48 -11.52 6.28
N ASP A 368 16.54 -12.19 5.84
CA ASP A 368 16.75 -13.60 6.14
C ASP A 368 17.05 -13.84 7.62
N ALA A 369 17.84 -12.99 8.27
CA ALA A 369 18.04 -13.04 9.71
C ALA A 369 16.71 -12.91 10.47
N PHE A 370 15.84 -12.01 10.01
CA PHE A 370 14.50 -11.87 10.56
C PHE A 370 13.64 -13.12 10.32
N LEU A 371 13.61 -13.65 9.09
CA LEU A 371 12.85 -14.87 8.75
C LEU A 371 13.35 -16.09 9.56
N ILE A 372 14.67 -16.22 9.78
CA ILE A 372 15.26 -17.25 10.63
C ILE A 372 14.75 -17.11 12.07
N THR A 373 14.74 -15.89 12.58
CA THR A 373 14.24 -15.63 13.94
C THR A 373 12.77 -15.99 14.08
N VAL A 374 11.94 -15.53 13.14
CA VAL A 374 10.48 -15.78 13.15
C VAL A 374 10.18 -17.27 12.98
N SER A 375 10.86 -17.97 12.07
CA SER A 375 10.61 -19.41 11.84
C SER A 375 11.00 -20.23 13.07
N TYR A 376 12.13 -19.94 13.68
CA TYR A 376 12.58 -20.63 14.89
C TYR A 376 11.64 -20.37 16.07
N TYR A 377 11.21 -19.13 16.27
CA TYR A 377 10.22 -18.77 17.28
C TYR A 377 8.86 -19.45 17.05
N ALA A 378 8.36 -19.41 15.80
CA ALA A 378 7.11 -20.05 15.45
C ALA A 378 7.14 -21.56 15.68
N SER A 379 8.29 -22.20 15.45
CA SER A 379 8.48 -23.64 15.69
C SER A 379 8.39 -24.01 17.16
N TYR A 380 8.94 -23.16 18.04
CA TYR A 380 8.77 -23.35 19.48
C TYR A 380 7.32 -23.17 19.92
N ILE A 381 6.63 -22.14 19.43
CA ILE A 381 5.21 -21.93 19.75
C ILE A 381 4.35 -23.09 19.27
N LEU A 382 4.63 -23.59 18.08
CA LEU A 382 3.87 -24.70 17.50
C LEU A 382 3.96 -25.98 18.33
N ILE A 383 5.13 -26.23 18.95
CA ILE A 383 5.39 -27.49 19.67
C ILE A 383 5.12 -27.38 21.16
N PHE A 384 5.44 -26.25 21.77
CA PHE A 384 5.37 -26.06 23.23
C PHE A 384 4.29 -25.05 23.67
N GLY A 385 3.64 -24.35 22.75
CA GLY A 385 2.76 -23.23 23.09
C GLY A 385 3.52 -21.95 23.45
N PRO A 386 2.88 -21.00 24.15
CA PRO A 386 3.50 -19.73 24.52
C PRO A 386 4.80 -19.90 25.30
N LEU A 387 5.85 -19.22 24.87
CA LEU A 387 7.21 -19.38 25.41
C LEU A 387 7.49 -18.57 26.69
N GLU A 388 6.73 -17.48 26.91
CA GLU A 388 6.99 -16.56 28.02
C GLU A 388 6.88 -17.25 29.39
N GLY A 389 7.91 -17.05 30.22
CA GLY A 389 7.97 -17.68 31.53
C GLY A 389 8.33 -19.18 31.56
N SER A 390 8.54 -19.80 30.38
CA SER A 390 8.91 -21.22 30.29
C SER A 390 10.44 -21.41 30.26
N ALA A 391 10.91 -22.60 30.66
CA ALA A 391 12.32 -22.99 30.54
C ALA A 391 12.80 -22.95 29.08
N ASN A 392 11.89 -23.18 28.13
CA ASN A 392 12.16 -23.16 26.70
C ASN A 392 12.51 -21.76 26.14
N TRP A 393 12.09 -20.68 26.82
CA TRP A 393 12.49 -19.31 26.47
C TRP A 393 14.00 -19.11 26.55
N ASN A 394 14.62 -19.55 27.61
CA ASN A 394 16.08 -19.43 27.76
C ASN A 394 16.84 -20.26 26.73
N LEU A 395 16.32 -21.45 26.39
CA LEU A 395 16.91 -22.29 25.34
C LEU A 395 16.80 -21.59 23.97
N PHE A 396 15.64 -21.02 23.64
CA PHE A 396 15.44 -20.27 22.42
C PHE A 396 16.38 -19.07 22.30
N VAL A 397 16.44 -18.22 23.34
CA VAL A 397 17.26 -16.98 23.31
C VAL A 397 18.75 -17.29 23.22
N ASN A 398 19.25 -18.29 23.98
CA ASN A 398 20.66 -18.64 23.99
C ASN A 398 21.15 -19.30 22.70
N THR A 399 20.28 -20.00 21.99
CA THR A 399 20.64 -20.70 20.73
C THR A 399 20.36 -19.90 19.47
N LEU A 400 19.49 -18.92 19.53
CA LEU A 400 19.10 -18.09 18.37
C LEU A 400 20.31 -17.45 17.65
N PRO A 401 21.29 -16.84 18.33
CA PRO A 401 22.46 -16.25 17.66
C PRO A 401 23.26 -17.29 16.86
N VAL A 402 23.43 -18.50 17.42
CA VAL A 402 24.14 -19.59 16.76
C VAL A 402 23.41 -20.01 15.48
N LEU A 403 22.07 -20.17 15.55
CA LEU A 403 21.26 -20.53 14.40
C LEU A 403 21.32 -19.44 13.30
N ILE A 404 21.22 -18.17 13.67
CA ILE A 404 21.31 -17.05 12.71
C ILE A 404 22.64 -17.11 11.98
N VAL A 405 23.76 -17.21 12.70
CA VAL A 405 25.10 -17.24 12.11
C VAL A 405 25.27 -18.44 11.16
N LEU A 406 24.90 -19.63 11.59
CA LEU A 406 25.07 -20.85 10.79
C LEU A 406 24.18 -20.86 9.53
N LYS A 407 22.91 -20.45 9.66
CA LYS A 407 21.99 -20.41 8.53
C LYS A 407 22.36 -19.32 7.53
N LEU A 408 22.72 -18.11 7.98
CA LEU A 408 23.19 -17.08 7.09
C LEU A 408 24.51 -17.47 6.40
N SER A 409 25.43 -18.11 7.12
CA SER A 409 26.66 -18.64 6.54
C SER A 409 26.37 -19.70 5.47
N SER A 410 25.41 -20.60 5.72
CA SER A 410 24.99 -21.59 4.72
C SER A 410 24.39 -20.93 3.48
N PHE A 411 23.58 -19.87 3.64
CA PHE A 411 23.01 -19.10 2.52
C PHE A 411 24.10 -18.41 1.68
N LEU A 412 25.14 -17.90 2.33
CA LEU A 412 26.29 -17.30 1.65
C LEU A 412 27.07 -18.37 0.85
N VAL A 413 27.38 -19.52 1.45
CA VAL A 413 28.15 -20.60 0.83
C VAL A 413 27.39 -21.21 -0.35
N VAL A 414 26.11 -21.48 -0.19
CA VAL A 414 25.27 -22.05 -1.26
C VAL A 414 24.99 -21.05 -2.36
N GLY A 415 25.16 -19.74 -2.10
CA GLY A 415 25.00 -18.71 -3.10
C GLY A 415 23.57 -18.18 -3.23
N VAL A 416 22.75 -18.28 -2.18
CA VAL A 416 21.37 -17.75 -2.13
C VAL A 416 21.30 -16.27 -2.52
N TYR A 417 22.33 -15.49 -2.22
CA TYR A 417 22.43 -14.05 -2.54
C TYR A 417 23.02 -13.74 -3.92
N ARG A 418 23.36 -14.74 -4.73
CA ARG A 418 23.89 -14.52 -6.09
C ARG A 418 22.80 -14.30 -7.13
N GLY A 419 21.60 -14.83 -6.88
CA GLY A 419 20.45 -14.71 -7.77
C GLY A 419 19.87 -13.29 -7.84
N ILE A 420 19.15 -13.00 -8.93
CA ILE A 420 18.36 -11.80 -9.09
C ILE A 420 16.90 -12.18 -8.91
N TRP A 421 16.22 -11.68 -7.87
CA TRP A 421 14.82 -12.01 -7.56
C TRP A 421 13.84 -11.78 -8.72
N ARG A 422 14.25 -10.96 -9.69
CA ARG A 422 13.48 -10.71 -10.91
C ARG A 422 13.29 -11.99 -11.75
N TYR A 423 14.27 -12.88 -11.72
CA TYR A 423 14.33 -14.07 -12.57
C TYR A 423 14.24 -15.37 -11.77
N THR A 424 13.70 -15.32 -10.55
CA THR A 424 13.55 -16.51 -9.70
C THR A 424 12.80 -17.61 -10.46
N GLY A 425 13.51 -18.67 -10.77
CA GLY A 425 13.04 -19.89 -11.42
C GLY A 425 13.09 -21.10 -10.48
N ILE A 426 12.99 -22.30 -11.06
CA ILE A 426 13.06 -23.56 -10.30
C ILE A 426 14.46 -23.77 -9.71
N ASP A 427 15.50 -23.36 -10.42
CA ASP A 427 16.89 -23.51 -9.98
C ASP A 427 17.21 -22.69 -8.73
N GLU A 428 16.66 -21.47 -8.63
CA GLU A 428 16.77 -20.65 -7.44
C GLU A 428 16.01 -21.27 -6.25
N LEU A 429 14.83 -21.87 -6.48
CA LEU A 429 14.09 -22.56 -5.42
C LEU A 429 14.88 -23.75 -4.86
N ILE A 430 15.53 -24.51 -5.74
CA ILE A 430 16.44 -25.61 -5.34
C ILE A 430 17.62 -25.05 -4.52
N THR A 431 18.15 -23.90 -4.91
CA THR A 431 19.25 -23.22 -4.20
C THR A 431 18.83 -22.77 -2.81
N TYR A 432 17.60 -22.21 -2.66
CA TYR A 432 17.03 -21.86 -1.36
C TYR A 432 16.83 -23.11 -0.48
N GLY A 433 16.32 -24.20 -1.05
CA GLY A 433 16.21 -25.48 -0.37
C GLY A 433 17.54 -25.99 0.15
N LYS A 434 18.57 -26.05 -0.70
CA LYS A 434 19.93 -26.45 -0.31
C LYS A 434 20.46 -25.59 0.85
N GLY A 435 20.28 -24.25 0.80
CA GLY A 435 20.71 -23.31 1.83
C GLY A 435 20.01 -23.58 3.18
N VAL A 436 18.69 -23.76 3.18
CA VAL A 436 17.90 -24.03 4.38
C VAL A 436 18.28 -25.38 4.98
N PHE A 437 18.36 -26.44 4.19
CA PHE A 437 18.69 -27.77 4.69
C PHE A 437 20.11 -27.87 5.23
N LEU A 438 21.10 -27.27 4.55
CA LEU A 438 22.46 -27.19 5.03
C LEU A 438 22.55 -26.42 6.34
N GLY A 439 21.91 -25.23 6.40
CA GLY A 439 21.92 -24.40 7.60
C GLY A 439 21.21 -25.04 8.79
N SER A 440 20.10 -25.73 8.55
CA SER A 440 19.38 -26.47 9.59
C SER A 440 20.18 -27.67 10.08
N GLY A 441 20.82 -28.41 9.18
CA GLY A 441 21.72 -29.52 9.53
C GLY A 441 22.91 -29.07 10.37
N LEU A 442 23.58 -27.97 9.98
CA LEU A 442 24.67 -27.37 10.75
C LEU A 442 24.21 -26.87 12.13
N SER A 443 22.99 -26.30 12.18
CA SER A 443 22.38 -25.85 13.44
C SER A 443 22.14 -27.04 14.39
N VAL A 444 21.59 -28.15 13.91
CA VAL A 444 21.38 -29.37 14.70
C VAL A 444 22.70 -29.92 15.18
N LEU A 445 23.72 -29.98 14.32
CA LEU A 445 25.08 -30.42 14.68
C LEU A 445 25.70 -29.51 15.76
N ALA A 446 25.57 -28.21 15.65
CA ALA A 446 26.09 -27.28 16.65
C ALA A 446 25.38 -27.44 18.00
N ILE A 447 24.05 -27.60 18.00
CA ILE A 447 23.31 -27.84 19.26
C ILE A 447 23.70 -29.17 19.87
N LEU A 448 23.97 -30.21 19.08
CA LEU A 448 24.47 -31.48 19.56
C LEU A 448 25.85 -31.32 20.22
N LEU A 449 26.78 -30.61 19.61
CA LEU A 449 28.14 -30.44 20.10
C LEU A 449 28.22 -29.50 21.31
N LEU A 450 27.49 -28.37 21.31
CA LEU A 450 27.55 -27.35 22.33
C LEU A 450 26.67 -27.66 23.54
N TYR A 451 25.50 -28.23 23.32
CA TYR A 451 24.46 -28.42 24.35
C TYR A 451 24.11 -29.89 24.59
N ARG A 452 24.77 -30.84 23.91
CA ARG A 452 24.51 -32.30 24.00
C ARG A 452 23.03 -32.67 23.77
N PHE A 453 22.27 -31.80 23.10
CA PHE A 453 20.82 -31.93 22.91
C PHE A 453 19.98 -32.03 24.18
N LEU A 454 20.52 -31.60 25.34
CA LEU A 454 19.82 -31.66 26.62
C LEU A 454 18.64 -30.67 26.61
N ASN A 455 17.44 -31.19 26.84
CA ASN A 455 16.18 -30.45 26.90
C ASN A 455 15.70 -29.85 25.55
N PHE A 456 16.29 -30.22 24.42
CA PHE A 456 15.85 -29.79 23.10
C PHE A 456 14.87 -30.79 22.44
N SER A 457 13.85 -30.28 21.78
CA SER A 457 12.96 -31.11 20.95
C SER A 457 13.46 -31.14 19.51
N ARG A 458 13.63 -32.35 18.97
CA ARG A 458 13.98 -32.55 17.54
C ARG A 458 12.94 -32.00 16.61
N ALA A 459 11.68 -32.06 17.03
CA ALA A 459 10.55 -31.55 16.25
C ALA A 459 10.65 -30.04 15.97
N VAL A 460 11.22 -29.24 16.91
CA VAL A 460 11.43 -27.80 16.71
C VAL A 460 12.32 -27.54 15.50
N PHE A 461 13.43 -28.27 15.34
CA PHE A 461 14.37 -28.05 14.24
C PHE A 461 13.80 -28.49 12.88
N VAL A 462 12.96 -29.55 12.87
CA VAL A 462 12.25 -29.97 11.66
C VAL A 462 11.20 -28.93 11.27
N ALA A 463 10.38 -28.49 12.22
CA ALA A 463 9.38 -27.45 11.99
C ALA A 463 10.02 -26.14 11.52
N ASP A 464 11.13 -25.71 12.16
CA ASP A 464 11.89 -24.54 11.80
C ASP A 464 12.44 -24.61 10.35
N ALA A 465 12.97 -25.75 9.93
CA ALA A 465 13.45 -25.93 8.57
C ALA A 465 12.32 -25.77 7.54
N VAL A 466 11.15 -26.35 7.83
CA VAL A 466 9.97 -26.26 6.93
C VAL A 466 9.42 -24.85 6.90
N ILE A 467 9.20 -24.22 8.05
CA ILE A 467 8.67 -22.86 8.14
C ILE A 467 9.64 -21.86 7.49
N LEU A 468 10.95 -22.01 7.72
CA LEU A 468 11.97 -21.15 7.11
C LEU A 468 11.98 -21.31 5.60
N LEU A 469 11.91 -22.53 5.08
CA LEU A 469 11.84 -22.76 3.63
C LEU A 469 10.63 -22.06 3.00
N LEU A 470 9.46 -22.23 3.60
CA LEU A 470 8.23 -21.58 3.16
C LEU A 470 8.33 -20.07 3.23
N ALA A 471 8.92 -19.52 4.32
CA ALA A 471 9.09 -18.09 4.49
C ALA A 471 10.08 -17.49 3.48
N VAL A 472 11.21 -18.14 3.23
CA VAL A 472 12.22 -17.70 2.26
C VAL A 472 11.66 -17.76 0.85
N VAL A 473 11.07 -18.88 0.43
CA VAL A 473 10.45 -19.01 -0.89
C VAL A 473 9.27 -18.04 -1.05
N GLY A 474 8.42 -17.97 -0.03
CA GLY A 474 7.25 -17.08 -0.02
C GLY A 474 7.64 -15.62 -0.16
N SER A 475 8.64 -15.14 0.56
CA SER A 475 9.09 -13.73 0.50
C SER A 475 9.61 -13.35 -0.90
N ARG A 476 10.37 -14.24 -1.55
CA ARG A 476 10.91 -14.01 -2.90
C ARG A 476 9.82 -14.09 -3.96
N THR A 477 8.92 -15.07 -3.82
CA THR A 477 7.78 -15.26 -4.73
C THR A 477 6.77 -14.12 -4.59
N ALA A 478 6.47 -13.69 -3.37
CA ALA A 478 5.59 -12.55 -3.11
C ALA A 478 6.10 -11.28 -3.79
N PHE A 479 7.41 -11.00 -3.73
CA PHE A 479 8.02 -9.86 -4.41
C PHE A 479 7.87 -9.96 -5.94
N ARG A 480 8.05 -11.15 -6.52
CA ARG A 480 7.85 -11.40 -7.95
C ARG A 480 6.40 -11.20 -8.36
N ILE A 481 5.45 -11.77 -7.59
CA ILE A 481 4.01 -11.65 -7.83
C ILE A 481 3.58 -10.18 -7.72
N PHE A 482 3.98 -9.49 -6.64
CA PHE A 482 3.70 -8.07 -6.45
C PHE A 482 4.14 -7.24 -7.65
N ARG A 483 5.32 -7.50 -8.18
CA ARG A 483 5.84 -6.83 -9.36
C ARG A 483 5.04 -7.13 -10.64
N GLN A 484 4.48 -8.34 -10.79
CA GLN A 484 3.64 -8.68 -11.96
C GLN A 484 2.30 -7.95 -11.95
N PHE A 485 1.80 -7.56 -10.77
CA PHE A 485 0.59 -6.75 -10.64
C PHE A 485 0.83 -5.25 -10.92
N LEU A 486 2.10 -4.81 -10.93
CA LEU A 486 2.44 -3.44 -11.28
C LEU A 486 2.68 -3.36 -12.79
N PRO A 487 1.83 -2.64 -13.55
CA PRO A 487 2.01 -2.47 -14.99
C PRO A 487 3.36 -1.78 -15.26
N ALA A 488 4.08 -2.27 -16.23
CA ALA A 488 5.30 -1.63 -16.72
C ALA A 488 4.93 -0.57 -17.76
N GLY A 489 4.72 0.69 -17.32
CA GLY A 489 4.43 1.81 -18.21
C GLY A 489 2.95 2.10 -18.43
N ASN A 490 2.65 3.20 -19.10
CA ASN A 490 1.28 3.63 -19.43
C ASN A 490 0.80 2.91 -20.69
N PRO A 491 -0.14 1.94 -20.62
CA PRO A 491 -0.54 1.15 -21.79
C PRO A 491 -1.29 1.95 -22.87
N ALA A 492 -1.68 3.19 -22.55
CA ALA A 492 -2.53 4.00 -23.43
C ALA A 492 -1.82 4.51 -24.68
N ASP A 493 -0.48 4.61 -24.67
CA ASP A 493 0.29 5.13 -25.80
C ASP A 493 1.06 4.04 -26.58
N ASN A 494 1.02 2.78 -26.12
CA ASN A 494 1.75 1.69 -26.75
C ASN A 494 1.05 1.20 -28.02
N ARG A 495 1.83 0.96 -29.08
CA ARG A 495 1.33 0.35 -30.33
C ARG A 495 0.79 -1.05 -30.06
N ARG A 496 -0.41 -1.33 -30.55
CA ARG A 496 -1.09 -2.62 -30.41
C ARG A 496 -0.59 -3.56 -31.48
N VAL A 497 0.08 -4.65 -31.06
CA VAL A 497 0.74 -5.57 -31.99
C VAL A 497 0.18 -6.99 -31.91
N LEU A 498 0.13 -7.69 -33.06
CA LEU A 498 -0.09 -9.12 -33.14
C LEU A 498 1.25 -9.82 -33.42
N ILE A 499 1.51 -10.91 -32.72
CA ILE A 499 2.70 -11.75 -32.91
C ILE A 499 2.35 -12.89 -33.83
N TYR A 500 2.98 -12.93 -35.01
CA TYR A 500 2.81 -14.04 -35.94
C TYR A 500 3.81 -15.13 -35.69
N GLY A 501 3.30 -16.31 -35.31
CA GLY A 501 3.99 -17.48 -34.80
C GLY A 501 3.74 -17.68 -33.30
N ALA A 502 2.91 -18.67 -32.95
CA ALA A 502 2.61 -19.08 -31.59
C ALA A 502 3.46 -20.29 -31.17
N GLY A 503 4.76 -20.23 -31.45
CA GLY A 503 5.80 -21.16 -31.02
C GLY A 503 6.82 -20.47 -30.13
N ASP A 504 7.99 -21.14 -29.92
CA ASP A 504 9.05 -20.65 -29.05
C ASP A 504 9.55 -19.24 -29.42
N GLY A 505 9.67 -18.94 -30.73
CA GLY A 505 10.05 -17.62 -31.21
C GLY A 505 9.04 -16.53 -30.86
N GLY A 506 7.74 -16.84 -30.97
CA GLY A 506 6.66 -15.94 -30.58
C GLY A 506 6.60 -15.73 -29.08
N GLU A 507 6.85 -16.76 -28.31
CA GLU A 507 6.91 -16.71 -26.85
C GLU A 507 8.08 -15.83 -26.37
N MET A 508 9.26 -16.00 -26.97
CA MET A 508 10.41 -15.16 -26.72
C MET A 508 10.15 -13.69 -27.06
N LEU A 509 9.55 -13.41 -28.21
CA LEU A 509 9.21 -12.06 -28.64
C LEU A 509 8.18 -11.43 -27.68
N TYR A 510 7.16 -12.17 -27.26
CA TYR A 510 6.21 -11.71 -26.27
C TYR A 510 6.87 -11.32 -24.95
N ARG A 511 7.80 -12.14 -24.47
CA ARG A 511 8.58 -11.83 -23.25
C ARG A 511 9.41 -10.57 -23.42
N GLU A 512 10.03 -10.38 -24.59
CA GLU A 512 10.81 -9.18 -24.87
C GLU A 512 9.92 -7.93 -24.88
N LEU A 513 8.79 -7.94 -25.60
CA LEU A 513 7.84 -6.84 -25.60
C LEU A 513 7.32 -6.50 -24.20
N LYS A 514 7.06 -7.53 -23.38
CA LYS A 514 6.60 -7.35 -22.00
C LYS A 514 7.67 -6.79 -21.06
N ASN A 515 8.95 -7.16 -21.29
CA ASN A 515 10.05 -6.81 -20.39
C ASN A 515 10.79 -5.54 -20.80
N ASN A 516 10.60 -5.07 -22.03
CA ASN A 516 11.27 -3.91 -22.61
C ASN A 516 10.27 -2.81 -23.00
N PRO A 517 9.90 -1.92 -22.05
CA PRO A 517 8.96 -0.82 -22.31
C PRO A 517 9.45 0.16 -23.38
N ALA A 518 10.76 0.21 -23.67
CA ALA A 518 11.31 1.09 -24.69
C ALA A 518 10.86 0.73 -26.11
N LEU A 519 10.30 -0.47 -26.32
CA LEU A 519 9.71 -0.87 -27.59
C LEU A 519 8.34 -0.24 -27.84
N GLU A 520 7.70 0.30 -26.81
CA GLU A 520 6.37 0.96 -26.86
C GLU A 520 5.31 0.12 -27.58
N CYS A 521 5.38 -1.21 -27.41
CA CYS A 521 4.48 -2.17 -28.04
C CYS A 521 3.75 -3.02 -27.01
N THR A 522 2.44 -3.25 -27.25
CA THR A 522 1.60 -4.14 -26.42
C THR A 522 1.04 -5.26 -27.28
N ALA A 523 1.42 -6.50 -26.98
CA ALA A 523 0.88 -7.67 -27.67
C ALA A 523 -0.61 -7.88 -27.33
N VAL A 524 -1.45 -8.03 -28.34
CA VAL A 524 -2.91 -8.20 -28.22
C VAL A 524 -3.35 -9.66 -28.48
N GLY A 525 -2.49 -10.43 -29.14
CA GLY A 525 -2.74 -11.83 -29.46
C GLY A 525 -1.61 -12.43 -30.30
N PHE A 526 -1.73 -13.72 -30.53
CA PHE A 526 -0.88 -14.47 -31.45
C PHE A 526 -1.64 -14.83 -32.72
N LEU A 527 -0.93 -14.94 -33.83
CA LEU A 527 -1.41 -15.54 -35.07
C LEU A 527 -0.61 -16.81 -35.32
N ASP A 528 -1.25 -17.89 -35.70
CA ASP A 528 -0.56 -19.12 -36.12
C ASP A 528 -1.36 -19.81 -37.20
N ASP A 529 -0.68 -20.53 -38.07
CA ASP A 529 -1.30 -21.29 -39.16
C ASP A 529 -1.67 -22.71 -38.78
N ASP A 530 -1.13 -23.18 -37.68
CA ASP A 530 -1.39 -24.54 -37.17
C ASP A 530 -2.80 -24.60 -36.58
N PRO A 531 -3.72 -25.40 -37.21
CA PRO A 531 -5.07 -25.55 -36.72
C PRO A 531 -5.14 -26.06 -35.27
N LEU A 532 -4.11 -26.79 -34.82
CA LEU A 532 -4.06 -27.36 -33.46
C LEU A 532 -3.81 -26.29 -32.39
N LYS A 533 -3.33 -25.14 -32.76
CA LYS A 533 -3.07 -24.01 -31.85
C LYS A 533 -4.20 -22.99 -31.84
N ARG A 534 -5.12 -23.05 -32.79
CA ARG A 534 -6.26 -22.14 -32.88
C ARG A 534 -7.05 -22.15 -31.57
N ASP A 535 -7.47 -20.96 -31.15
CA ASP A 535 -8.25 -20.70 -29.93
C ASP A 535 -7.56 -21.08 -28.61
N LYS A 536 -6.31 -21.54 -28.66
CA LYS A 536 -5.51 -21.70 -27.44
C LYS A 536 -5.10 -20.35 -26.87
N VAL A 537 -4.69 -20.37 -25.60
CA VAL A 537 -4.26 -19.17 -24.87
C VAL A 537 -2.81 -19.37 -24.45
N ILE A 538 -1.94 -18.42 -24.86
CA ILE A 538 -0.53 -18.36 -24.45
C ILE A 538 -0.34 -17.07 -23.64
N HIS A 539 0.10 -17.19 -22.42
CA HIS A 539 0.29 -16.05 -21.49
C HIS A 539 -0.95 -15.13 -21.33
N GLY A 540 -2.16 -15.69 -21.43
CA GLY A 540 -3.41 -14.94 -21.36
C GLY A 540 -3.85 -14.29 -22.67
N LEU A 541 -3.08 -14.45 -23.77
CA LEU A 541 -3.40 -13.96 -25.10
C LEU A 541 -3.91 -15.12 -25.98
N ARG A 542 -4.99 -14.85 -26.73
CA ARG A 542 -5.59 -15.83 -27.65
C ARG A 542 -4.74 -16.01 -28.90
N VAL A 543 -4.65 -17.24 -29.39
CA VAL A 543 -4.06 -17.59 -30.68
C VAL A 543 -5.16 -17.58 -31.73
N TYR A 544 -5.01 -16.75 -32.76
CA TYR A 544 -5.92 -16.59 -33.89
C TYR A 544 -5.42 -17.35 -35.11
N ASP A 545 -6.35 -17.78 -35.95
CA ASP A 545 -6.04 -18.39 -37.24
C ASP A 545 -5.56 -17.34 -38.24
N ALA A 546 -4.34 -17.52 -38.75
CA ALA A 546 -3.76 -16.58 -39.71
C ALA A 546 -4.38 -16.68 -41.12
N ASN A 547 -5.05 -17.81 -41.45
CA ASN A 547 -5.52 -18.08 -42.79
C ASN A 547 -6.93 -17.55 -43.10
N GLY A 548 -7.78 -17.26 -42.09
CA GLY A 548 -9.17 -16.89 -42.36
C GLY A 548 -9.66 -15.66 -41.61
N THR A 549 -9.12 -15.37 -40.45
CA THR A 549 -9.69 -14.35 -39.54
C THR A 549 -8.87 -13.07 -39.45
N LEU A 550 -7.73 -12.98 -40.12
CA LEU A 550 -6.82 -11.85 -40.00
C LEU A 550 -7.47 -10.48 -40.36
N PRO A 551 -8.21 -10.31 -41.47
CA PRO A 551 -8.86 -9.03 -41.76
C PRO A 551 -9.86 -8.58 -40.71
N GLU A 552 -10.67 -9.52 -40.19
CA GLU A 552 -11.65 -9.25 -39.13
C GLU A 552 -10.99 -8.83 -37.81
N ILE A 553 -9.85 -9.46 -37.47
CA ILE A 553 -9.12 -9.15 -36.25
C ILE A 553 -8.48 -7.76 -36.35
N LEU A 554 -7.90 -7.41 -37.50
CA LEU A 554 -7.32 -6.10 -37.73
C LEU A 554 -8.37 -4.99 -37.58
N ALA A 555 -9.57 -5.21 -38.11
CA ALA A 555 -10.68 -4.27 -38.01
C ALA A 555 -11.26 -4.14 -36.60
N SER A 556 -11.33 -5.26 -35.86
CA SER A 556 -12.05 -5.31 -34.57
C SER A 556 -11.17 -4.91 -33.37
N LYS A 557 -9.86 -5.01 -33.47
CA LYS A 557 -8.93 -4.85 -32.32
C LYS A 557 -7.98 -3.67 -32.39
N ASP A 558 -8.14 -2.78 -33.36
CA ASP A 558 -7.29 -1.60 -33.55
C ASP A 558 -5.80 -1.98 -33.51
N ILE A 559 -5.41 -2.90 -34.39
CA ILE A 559 -4.03 -3.38 -34.51
C ILE A 559 -3.25 -2.44 -35.38
N GLN A 560 -2.09 -1.99 -34.91
CA GLN A 560 -1.21 -1.05 -35.62
C GLN A 560 -0.02 -1.74 -36.27
N GLU A 561 0.37 -2.92 -35.76
CA GLU A 561 1.56 -3.59 -36.25
C GLU A 561 1.45 -5.12 -36.11
N ILE A 562 2.01 -5.88 -37.06
CA ILE A 562 2.23 -7.33 -36.99
C ILE A 562 3.71 -7.60 -36.91
N LEU A 563 4.11 -8.41 -35.93
CA LEU A 563 5.50 -8.85 -35.70
C LEU A 563 5.65 -10.32 -36.02
N ILE A 564 6.40 -10.64 -37.10
CA ILE A 564 6.73 -12.03 -37.45
C ILE A 564 7.87 -12.50 -36.54
N SER A 565 7.68 -13.64 -35.87
CA SER A 565 8.61 -14.16 -34.86
C SER A 565 9.50 -15.33 -35.34
N PHE A 566 9.39 -15.71 -36.58
CA PHE A 566 10.14 -16.82 -37.19
C PHE A 566 10.87 -16.37 -38.45
N LYS A 567 11.95 -17.12 -38.82
CA LYS A 567 12.86 -16.73 -39.88
C LYS A 567 12.36 -17.13 -41.29
N ASP A 568 11.84 -18.34 -41.39
CA ASP A 568 11.52 -18.93 -42.69
C ASP A 568 10.02 -18.86 -42.94
N ILE A 569 9.60 -17.84 -43.68
CA ILE A 569 8.25 -17.66 -44.20
C ILE A 569 8.25 -17.91 -45.70
N SER A 570 7.26 -18.69 -46.20
CA SER A 570 7.16 -18.92 -47.63
C SER A 570 6.85 -17.60 -48.37
N PRO A 571 7.41 -17.37 -49.57
CA PRO A 571 7.19 -16.14 -50.32
C PRO A 571 5.73 -15.84 -50.57
N ASP A 572 4.93 -16.84 -50.96
CA ASP A 572 3.49 -16.70 -51.23
C ASP A 572 2.70 -16.25 -50.00
N ARG A 573 3.11 -16.74 -48.83
CA ARG A 573 2.50 -16.39 -47.55
C ARG A 573 2.85 -14.97 -47.11
N LEU A 574 4.11 -14.60 -47.30
CA LEU A 574 4.58 -13.26 -47.00
C LEU A 574 3.85 -12.21 -47.86
N GLU A 575 3.67 -12.48 -49.16
CA GLU A 575 2.94 -11.58 -50.05
C GLU A 575 1.47 -11.43 -49.66
N ARG A 576 0.81 -12.53 -49.33
CA ARG A 576 -0.59 -12.48 -48.83
C ARG A 576 -0.74 -11.65 -47.57
N ILE A 577 0.18 -11.79 -46.60
CA ILE A 577 0.12 -10.98 -45.36
C ILE A 577 0.41 -9.52 -45.66
N LYS A 578 1.36 -9.22 -46.57
CA LYS A 578 1.63 -7.84 -47.01
C LYS A 578 0.41 -7.20 -47.65
N GLU A 579 -0.33 -7.94 -48.45
CA GLU A 579 -1.58 -7.46 -49.08
C GLU A 579 -2.61 -7.09 -48.01
N ILE A 580 -2.90 -7.98 -47.07
CA ILE A 580 -3.82 -7.74 -45.96
C ILE A 580 -3.37 -6.55 -45.08
N CYS A 581 -2.07 -6.46 -44.81
CA CYS A 581 -1.52 -5.33 -44.06
C CYS A 581 -1.64 -4.00 -44.79
N ARG A 582 -1.48 -3.97 -46.12
CA ARG A 582 -1.69 -2.76 -46.95
C ARG A 582 -3.15 -2.29 -46.93
N GLU A 583 -4.09 -3.23 -47.09
CA GLU A 583 -5.53 -2.92 -47.04
C GLU A 583 -5.95 -2.42 -45.65
N GLY A 584 -5.38 -3.01 -44.57
CA GLY A 584 -5.68 -2.65 -43.19
C GLY A 584 -4.88 -1.46 -42.65
N HIS A 585 -3.95 -0.87 -43.43
CA HIS A 585 -3.03 0.18 -42.98
C HIS A 585 -2.19 -0.22 -41.76
N VAL A 586 -1.81 -1.50 -41.63
CA VAL A 586 -1.04 -2.07 -40.52
C VAL A 586 0.42 -2.26 -40.92
N SER A 587 1.35 -1.87 -40.04
CA SER A 587 2.78 -2.09 -40.30
C SER A 587 3.17 -3.55 -40.10
N LEU A 588 4.05 -4.06 -40.97
CA LEU A 588 4.57 -5.42 -40.87
C LEU A 588 6.08 -5.37 -40.62
N ARG A 589 6.53 -6.00 -39.53
CA ARG A 589 7.95 -6.12 -39.20
C ARG A 589 8.30 -7.56 -38.86
N GLN A 590 9.55 -7.92 -39.05
CA GLN A 590 10.10 -9.20 -38.66
C GLN A 590 11.07 -9.01 -37.52
N ALA A 591 10.86 -9.72 -36.42
CA ALA A 591 11.78 -9.77 -35.30
C ALA A 591 12.71 -10.99 -35.48
N GLN A 592 14.03 -10.75 -35.51
CA GLN A 592 15.03 -11.80 -35.62
C GLN A 592 16.05 -11.65 -34.50
N ILE A 593 16.42 -12.79 -33.90
CA ILE A 593 17.62 -12.86 -33.08
C ILE A 593 18.79 -13.15 -34.03
N ARG A 594 19.68 -12.17 -34.20
CA ARG A 594 20.87 -12.30 -35.06
C ARG A 594 22.11 -12.38 -34.18
N ILE A 595 22.87 -13.45 -34.35
CA ILE A 595 24.18 -13.58 -33.73
C ILE A 595 25.21 -13.16 -34.81
N GLU A 596 25.88 -12.06 -34.60
CA GLU A 596 26.92 -11.54 -35.49
C GLU A 596 28.29 -11.84 -34.85
N THR A 597 29.20 -12.34 -35.66
CA THR A 597 30.63 -12.38 -35.31
C THR A 597 31.19 -10.96 -35.38
N ILE A 598 31.73 -10.49 -34.29
CA ILE A 598 32.48 -9.23 -34.25
C ILE A 598 33.93 -9.63 -34.43
N ASP A 599 34.53 -9.23 -35.57
CA ASP A 599 35.96 -9.37 -35.77
C ASP A 599 36.69 -8.49 -34.76
N VAL A 600 37.49 -9.11 -33.90
CA VAL A 600 38.34 -8.43 -32.92
C VAL A 600 39.70 -8.32 -33.55
N ASP A 601 39.96 -7.19 -34.26
CA ASP A 601 41.30 -6.86 -34.74
C ASP A 601 42.25 -6.46 -33.60
#